data_e2603e3d36cb776a5e8f5dd555e5c839
#
_entry.id   e2603e3d36cb776a5e8f5dd555e5c839
#
_cell.length_a   1.000
_cell.length_b   1.000
_cell.length_c   1.000
_cell.angle_alpha   90.00
_cell.angle_beta   90.00
_cell.angle_gamma   90.00
#
_symmetry.space_group_name_H-M   'P 1'
#
loop_
_entity.id
_entity.type
_entity.pdbx_description
1 polymer ?
#
loop_
_entity_poly.entity_id
_entity_poly.type
_entity_poly.pdbx_seq_one_letter_code
_entity_poly.pdbx_strand_id
1 'polypeptide(L)'
;MYNQPEVALEKYELTVSRIIKGRGAYICDTGIGQKLLVPYRGHEQRAGTLRDTLAFIQRNGMDVEQISQTKEQCIISRDNCEDAYILKDYRAGRECSTDSIDDMRGGSRALAQLHNILEKYPLPSDIEVESLHEKAQRKCAQIVKLKNYILRRSKTNAFEHLFYECYEKFLEQGQKSAEILCELENSKTSVPIYCHGAFNQHNVVYTQSGRWLPVNFETMHPGYPETDLAEYMRKMLEKNHWDTAVADAILDSYCSVRSLDDTSMRLLQALLLFPEKFCKLCNHYSNSRKSWVCDRDVDKLAQLIQLSGEREEYLHALHAIV
;
A
#
# COMPACT_ATOMS: atom_id res chain seq x y z
N MET A 1 24.52 -5.26 -17.05
CA MET A 1 23.59 -5.79 -18.05
C MET A 1 22.34 -4.94 -18.00
N TYR A 2 21.76 -4.60 -19.15
CA TYR A 2 20.52 -3.83 -19.19
C TYR A 2 19.34 -4.80 -19.26
N ASN A 3 18.26 -4.52 -18.51
CA ASN A 3 17.01 -5.27 -18.59
C ASN A 3 16.55 -5.33 -20.05
N GLN A 4 16.15 -6.51 -20.51
CA GLN A 4 15.69 -6.75 -21.88
C GLN A 4 14.21 -7.18 -21.87
N PRO A 5 13.28 -6.24 -21.67
CA PRO A 5 11.85 -6.54 -21.60
C PRO A 5 11.31 -7.21 -22.86
N GLU A 6 11.96 -6.99 -24.03
CA GLU A 6 11.61 -7.60 -25.30
C GLU A 6 11.67 -9.14 -25.22
N VAL A 7 12.73 -9.68 -24.60
CA VAL A 7 12.91 -11.15 -24.46
C VAL A 7 11.81 -11.77 -23.57
N ALA A 8 11.44 -11.07 -22.49
CA ALA A 8 10.33 -11.52 -21.66
C ALA A 8 8.99 -11.49 -22.43
N LEU A 9 8.79 -10.52 -23.33
CA LEU A 9 7.59 -10.39 -24.16
C LEU A 9 7.49 -11.44 -25.28
N GLU A 10 8.60 -11.94 -25.83
CA GLU A 10 8.63 -13.03 -26.81
C GLU A 10 7.99 -14.32 -26.30
N LYS A 11 7.92 -14.51 -24.97
CA LYS A 11 7.27 -15.65 -24.35
C LYS A 11 5.74 -15.66 -24.50
N TYR A 12 5.13 -14.52 -24.86
CA TYR A 12 3.69 -14.38 -25.00
C TYR A 12 3.25 -14.51 -26.47
N GLU A 13 2.02 -14.98 -26.68
CA GLU A 13 1.42 -15.07 -28.00
C GLU A 13 0.78 -13.74 -28.40
N LEU A 14 1.62 -12.72 -28.63
CA LEU A 14 1.18 -11.38 -29.03
C LEU A 14 2.24 -10.66 -29.87
N THR A 15 1.76 -9.76 -30.70
CA THR A 15 2.64 -8.87 -31.47
C THR A 15 2.76 -7.54 -30.75
N VAL A 16 3.99 -7.16 -30.39
CA VAL A 16 4.30 -5.87 -29.76
C VAL A 16 4.83 -4.93 -30.82
N SER A 17 4.17 -3.78 -31.00
CA SER A 17 4.58 -2.75 -31.95
C SER A 17 5.45 -1.67 -31.32
N ARG A 18 5.30 -1.43 -30.02
CA ARG A 18 6.03 -0.39 -29.28
C ARG A 18 6.14 -0.74 -27.80
N ILE A 19 7.29 -0.41 -27.20
CA ILE A 19 7.54 -0.52 -25.76
C ILE A 19 7.97 0.85 -25.23
N ILE A 20 7.31 1.32 -24.18
CA ILE A 20 7.60 2.60 -23.51
C ILE A 20 7.92 2.31 -22.07
N LYS A 21 9.07 2.75 -21.57
CA LYS A 21 9.40 2.65 -20.15
C LYS A 21 8.57 3.65 -19.36
N GLY A 22 7.69 3.15 -18.50
CA GLY A 22 6.90 3.93 -17.56
C GLY A 22 7.50 3.93 -16.15
N ARG A 23 6.72 4.38 -15.18
CA ARG A 23 7.10 4.39 -13.77
C ARG A 23 7.02 2.96 -13.20
N GLY A 24 8.16 2.27 -13.14
CA GLY A 24 8.25 0.92 -12.56
C GLY A 24 7.73 -0.22 -13.42
N ALA A 25 7.33 0.03 -14.68
CA ALA A 25 6.81 -0.95 -15.61
C ALA A 25 7.09 -0.53 -17.05
N TYR A 26 6.82 -1.43 -18.02
CA TYR A 26 6.88 -1.13 -19.45
C TYR A 26 5.46 -1.18 -20.03
N ILE A 27 5.04 -0.10 -20.69
CA ILE A 27 3.79 -0.04 -21.44
C ILE A 27 4.07 -0.60 -22.84
N CYS A 28 3.30 -1.60 -23.24
CA CYS A 28 3.47 -2.33 -24.49
C CYS A 28 2.22 -2.12 -25.37
N ASP A 29 2.38 -1.50 -26.53
CA ASP A 29 1.33 -1.42 -27.54
C ASP A 29 1.27 -2.75 -28.29
N THR A 30 0.14 -3.43 -28.24
CA THR A 30 -0.05 -4.76 -28.83
C THR A 30 -1.25 -4.80 -29.77
N GLY A 31 -1.32 -5.82 -30.62
CA GLY A 31 -2.45 -6.02 -31.53
C GLY A 31 -3.82 -6.23 -30.85
N ILE A 32 -3.82 -6.50 -29.53
CA ILE A 32 -5.03 -6.72 -28.71
C ILE A 32 -5.23 -5.62 -27.65
N GLY A 33 -4.57 -4.47 -27.78
CA GLY A 33 -4.63 -3.35 -26.85
C GLY A 33 -3.33 -3.16 -26.08
N GLN A 34 -3.33 -2.18 -25.19
CA GLN A 34 -2.16 -1.89 -24.37
C GLN A 34 -2.03 -2.89 -23.21
N LYS A 35 -0.82 -3.33 -22.97
CA LYS A 35 -0.45 -4.20 -21.86
C LYS A 35 0.65 -3.54 -21.01
N LEU A 36 0.75 -3.98 -19.76
CA LEU A 36 1.84 -3.62 -18.83
C LEU A 36 2.70 -4.84 -18.55
N LEU A 37 3.99 -4.75 -18.87
CA LEU A 37 5.00 -5.69 -18.40
C LEU A 37 5.62 -5.14 -17.12
N VAL A 38 5.36 -5.82 -16.00
CA VAL A 38 5.72 -5.37 -14.66
C VAL A 38 6.79 -6.29 -14.07
N PRO A 39 7.92 -5.77 -13.55
CA PRO A 39 8.87 -6.57 -12.77
C PRO A 39 8.17 -7.25 -11.59
N TYR A 40 8.35 -8.54 -11.42
CA TYR A 40 7.67 -9.33 -10.40
C TYR A 40 8.67 -10.06 -9.50
N ARG A 41 8.49 -9.94 -8.18
CA ARG A 41 9.40 -10.54 -7.19
C ARG A 41 8.82 -11.75 -6.46
N GLY A 42 7.61 -12.16 -6.83
CA GLY A 42 6.97 -13.35 -6.27
C GLY A 42 7.35 -14.62 -7.04
N HIS A 43 6.92 -15.75 -6.49
CA HIS A 43 7.02 -17.06 -7.15
C HIS A 43 5.74 -17.39 -7.94
N GLU A 44 5.78 -18.43 -8.78
CA GLU A 44 4.70 -18.81 -9.71
C GLU A 44 3.37 -19.07 -8.99
N GLN A 45 3.38 -19.76 -7.86
CA GLN A 45 2.16 -20.03 -7.08
C GLN A 45 1.47 -18.72 -6.61
N ARG A 46 2.25 -17.75 -6.14
CA ARG A 46 1.72 -16.44 -5.74
C ARG A 46 1.15 -15.68 -6.94
N ALA A 47 1.82 -15.74 -8.09
CA ALA A 47 1.33 -15.15 -9.33
C ALA A 47 0.03 -15.84 -9.79
N GLY A 48 -0.09 -17.16 -9.61
CA GLY A 48 -1.31 -17.95 -9.84
C GLY A 48 -2.47 -17.47 -8.97
N THR A 49 -2.24 -17.36 -7.66
CA THR A 49 -3.25 -16.83 -6.73
C THR A 49 -3.70 -15.43 -7.13
N LEU A 50 -2.77 -14.55 -7.49
CA LEU A 50 -3.08 -13.20 -7.95
C LEU A 50 -3.96 -13.22 -9.21
N ARG A 51 -3.60 -13.99 -10.24
CA ARG A 51 -4.39 -14.17 -11.46
C ARG A 51 -5.81 -14.65 -11.16
N ASP A 52 -5.93 -15.67 -10.34
CA ASP A 52 -7.23 -16.30 -10.04
C ASP A 52 -8.12 -15.37 -9.22
N THR A 53 -7.53 -14.59 -8.31
CA THR A 53 -8.25 -13.56 -7.55
C THR A 53 -8.72 -12.42 -8.45
N LEU A 54 -7.89 -11.93 -9.38
CA LEU A 54 -8.28 -10.89 -10.34
C LEU A 54 -9.42 -11.36 -11.26
N ALA A 55 -9.35 -12.61 -11.71
CA ALA A 55 -10.43 -13.22 -12.50
C ALA A 55 -11.73 -13.35 -11.68
N PHE A 56 -11.63 -13.64 -10.37
CA PHE A 56 -12.78 -13.66 -9.48
C PHE A 56 -13.38 -12.27 -9.30
N ILE A 57 -12.56 -11.24 -9.06
CA ILE A 57 -13.01 -9.85 -8.91
C ILE A 57 -13.78 -9.42 -10.18
N GLN A 58 -13.24 -9.71 -11.37
CA GLN A 58 -13.90 -9.36 -12.64
C GLN A 58 -15.24 -10.08 -12.81
N ARG A 59 -15.30 -11.38 -12.50
CA ARG A 59 -16.57 -12.14 -12.56
C ARG A 59 -17.65 -11.63 -11.58
N ASN A 60 -17.23 -10.95 -10.51
CA ASN A 60 -18.11 -10.34 -9.53
C ASN A 60 -18.41 -8.85 -9.81
N GLY A 61 -18.16 -8.38 -11.04
CA GLY A 61 -18.65 -7.10 -11.56
C GLY A 61 -17.72 -5.90 -11.42
N MET A 62 -16.49 -6.09 -10.88
CA MET A 62 -15.49 -5.03 -10.88
C MET A 62 -14.49 -5.26 -12.00
N ASP A 63 -14.38 -4.30 -12.92
CA ASP A 63 -13.39 -4.35 -13.99
C ASP A 63 -12.00 -4.09 -13.39
N VAL A 64 -11.10 -5.08 -13.50
CA VAL A 64 -9.71 -4.99 -13.04
C VAL A 64 -8.79 -5.54 -14.12
N GLU A 65 -7.52 -5.22 -14.00
CA GLU A 65 -6.47 -5.77 -14.87
C GLU A 65 -6.44 -7.31 -14.83
N GLN A 66 -6.24 -7.95 -15.97
CA GLN A 66 -6.08 -9.40 -16.05
C GLN A 66 -4.65 -9.76 -16.42
N ILE A 67 -4.14 -10.85 -15.87
CA ILE A 67 -2.77 -11.32 -16.12
C ILE A 67 -2.80 -12.28 -17.31
N SER A 68 -1.90 -12.04 -18.28
CA SER A 68 -1.71 -12.91 -19.44
C SER A 68 -0.77 -14.07 -19.10
N GLN A 69 -1.02 -15.25 -19.68
CA GLN A 69 -0.12 -16.39 -19.61
C GLN A 69 0.83 -16.42 -20.81
N THR A 70 2.02 -16.98 -20.61
CA THR A 70 2.97 -17.28 -21.67
C THR A 70 2.47 -18.40 -22.58
N LYS A 71 3.13 -18.63 -23.72
CA LYS A 71 2.89 -19.76 -24.63
C LYS A 71 2.97 -21.12 -23.90
N GLU A 72 3.81 -21.19 -22.86
CA GLU A 72 4.00 -22.39 -22.02
C GLU A 72 3.03 -22.45 -20.82
N GLN A 73 2.00 -21.58 -20.80
CA GLN A 73 1.01 -21.48 -19.73
C GLN A 73 1.57 -21.03 -18.38
N CYS A 74 2.80 -20.50 -18.33
CA CYS A 74 3.36 -19.86 -17.15
C CYS A 74 2.79 -18.44 -16.98
N ILE A 75 2.80 -17.94 -15.76
CA ILE A 75 2.35 -16.57 -15.44
C ILE A 75 3.55 -15.62 -15.45
N ILE A 76 4.70 -16.12 -14.97
CA ILE A 76 5.94 -15.35 -14.93
C ILE A 76 6.75 -15.62 -16.20
N SER A 77 7.17 -14.54 -16.86
CA SER A 77 8.19 -14.58 -17.90
C SER A 77 9.53 -14.08 -17.36
N ARG A 78 10.63 -14.47 -18.01
CA ARG A 78 11.98 -14.02 -17.65
C ARG A 78 12.72 -13.51 -18.86
N ASP A 79 13.57 -12.50 -18.63
CA ASP A 79 14.52 -12.03 -19.64
C ASP A 79 15.86 -12.81 -19.57
N ASN A 80 16.83 -12.42 -20.39
CA ASN A 80 18.16 -13.06 -20.43
C ASN A 80 18.99 -12.81 -19.15
N CYS A 81 18.57 -11.89 -18.27
CA CYS A 81 19.21 -11.62 -16.99
C CYS A 81 18.52 -12.37 -15.83
N GLU A 82 17.57 -13.26 -16.11
CA GLU A 82 16.72 -13.95 -15.17
C GLU A 82 15.80 -13.00 -14.37
N ASP A 83 15.67 -11.73 -14.81
CA ASP A 83 14.69 -10.84 -14.22
C ASP A 83 13.26 -11.31 -14.55
N ALA A 84 12.43 -11.41 -13.53
CA ALA A 84 11.08 -11.94 -13.63
C ALA A 84 10.05 -10.83 -13.88
N TYR A 85 9.08 -11.12 -14.73
CA TYR A 85 8.00 -10.20 -15.12
C TYR A 85 6.66 -10.93 -15.18
N ILE A 86 5.58 -10.15 -14.96
CA ILE A 86 4.21 -10.53 -15.32
C ILE A 86 3.69 -9.56 -16.38
N LEU A 87 2.88 -10.05 -17.31
CA LEU A 87 2.21 -9.24 -18.31
C LEU A 87 0.73 -9.14 -17.95
N LYS A 88 0.22 -7.91 -17.85
CA LYS A 88 -1.18 -7.64 -17.47
C LYS A 88 -1.82 -6.59 -18.36
N ASP A 89 -3.13 -6.46 -18.29
CA ASP A 89 -3.85 -5.39 -18.97
C ASP A 89 -3.42 -4.02 -18.45
N TYR A 90 -3.28 -3.06 -19.36
CA TYR A 90 -3.15 -1.66 -18.99
C TYR A 90 -4.52 -1.04 -18.85
N ARG A 91 -4.84 -0.57 -17.66
CA ARG A 91 -6.07 0.19 -17.40
C ARG A 91 -5.77 1.68 -17.47
N ALA A 92 -6.05 2.28 -18.63
CA ALA A 92 -5.88 3.72 -18.82
C ALA A 92 -6.88 4.50 -17.98
N GLY A 93 -6.41 5.52 -17.29
CA GLY A 93 -7.24 6.40 -16.48
C GLY A 93 -6.43 7.51 -15.84
N ARG A 94 -7.14 8.47 -15.25
CA ARG A 94 -6.54 9.51 -14.43
C ARG A 94 -6.38 8.99 -13.00
N GLU A 95 -5.19 9.11 -12.41
CA GLU A 95 -4.96 8.80 -11.01
C GLU A 95 -5.88 9.64 -10.09
N CYS A 96 -6.16 9.15 -8.91
CA CYS A 96 -6.93 9.86 -7.90
C CYS A 96 -6.15 11.10 -7.42
N SER A 97 -6.79 12.28 -7.51
CA SER A 97 -6.20 13.51 -7.00
C SER A 97 -6.34 13.60 -5.48
N THR A 98 -5.24 13.96 -4.81
CA THR A 98 -5.26 14.26 -3.38
C THR A 98 -5.82 15.66 -3.06
N ASP A 99 -6.14 16.45 -4.08
CA ASP A 99 -6.70 17.81 -3.94
C ASP A 99 -8.21 17.84 -4.25
N SER A 100 -8.79 16.67 -4.61
CA SER A 100 -10.21 16.54 -4.96
C SER A 100 -10.93 15.61 -3.98
N ILE A 101 -11.85 16.17 -3.22
CA ILE A 101 -12.67 15.40 -2.26
C ILE A 101 -13.56 14.36 -2.97
N ASP A 102 -14.02 14.66 -4.18
CA ASP A 102 -14.85 13.73 -4.96
C ASP A 102 -14.02 12.54 -5.48
N ASP A 103 -12.76 12.77 -5.83
CA ASP A 103 -11.83 11.72 -6.17
C ASP A 103 -11.56 10.81 -4.96
N MET A 104 -11.32 11.39 -3.79
CA MET A 104 -11.09 10.65 -2.55
C MET A 104 -12.32 9.81 -2.18
N ARG A 105 -13.52 10.37 -2.29
CA ARG A 105 -14.79 9.65 -2.10
C ARG A 105 -14.94 8.51 -3.12
N GLY A 106 -14.62 8.77 -4.38
CA GLY A 106 -14.69 7.78 -5.45
C GLY A 106 -13.74 6.60 -5.22
N GLY A 107 -12.49 6.89 -4.87
CA GLY A 107 -11.50 5.86 -4.52
C GLY A 107 -11.90 5.06 -3.28
N SER A 108 -12.45 5.72 -2.27
CA SER A 108 -12.94 5.08 -1.03
C SER A 108 -14.08 4.10 -1.31
N ARG A 109 -15.07 4.50 -2.13
CA ARG A 109 -16.16 3.61 -2.56
C ARG A 109 -15.66 2.42 -3.37
N ALA A 110 -14.69 2.64 -4.27
CA ALA A 110 -14.08 1.56 -5.04
C ALA A 110 -13.34 0.55 -4.15
N LEU A 111 -12.66 1.03 -3.09
CA LEU A 111 -12.04 0.17 -2.09
C LEU A 111 -13.07 -0.67 -1.33
N ALA A 112 -14.15 -0.06 -0.86
CA ALA A 112 -15.22 -0.75 -0.14
C ALA A 112 -15.90 -1.82 -1.01
N GLN A 113 -16.14 -1.52 -2.31
CA GLN A 113 -16.66 -2.49 -3.28
C GLN A 113 -15.68 -3.66 -3.49
N LEU A 114 -14.38 -3.36 -3.61
CA LEU A 114 -13.34 -4.38 -3.71
C LEU A 114 -13.35 -5.32 -2.50
N HIS A 115 -13.41 -4.77 -1.28
CA HIS A 115 -13.44 -5.57 -0.06
C HIS A 115 -14.70 -6.45 0.03
N ASN A 116 -15.88 -5.95 -0.35
CA ASN A 116 -17.11 -6.74 -0.41
C ASN A 116 -17.04 -7.91 -1.42
N ILE A 117 -16.27 -7.74 -2.49
CA ILE A 117 -16.03 -8.83 -3.45
C ILE A 117 -15.04 -9.83 -2.86
N LEU A 118 -13.91 -9.35 -2.30
CA LEU A 118 -12.85 -10.19 -1.76
C LEU A 118 -13.27 -10.97 -0.52
N GLU A 119 -14.22 -10.46 0.26
CA GLU A 119 -14.82 -11.20 1.38
C GLU A 119 -15.49 -12.53 0.97
N LYS A 120 -15.96 -12.59 -0.29
CA LYS A 120 -16.56 -13.80 -0.86
C LYS A 120 -15.53 -14.76 -1.48
N TYR A 121 -14.27 -14.33 -1.57
CA TYR A 121 -13.20 -15.15 -2.11
C TYR A 121 -12.52 -15.91 -0.96
N PRO A 122 -12.62 -17.25 -0.92
CA PRO A 122 -12.14 -18.02 0.21
C PRO A 122 -10.61 -17.94 0.34
N LEU A 123 -10.14 -17.66 1.54
CA LEU A 123 -8.75 -17.87 1.88
C LEU A 123 -8.49 -19.37 2.10
N PRO A 124 -7.35 -19.92 1.64
CA PRO A 124 -6.92 -21.24 2.02
C PRO A 124 -6.85 -21.40 3.55
N SER A 125 -7.27 -22.55 4.07
CA SER A 125 -7.33 -22.78 5.52
C SER A 125 -5.99 -22.78 6.23
N ASP A 126 -4.91 -22.99 5.47
CA ASP A 126 -3.52 -23.04 5.92
C ASP A 126 -2.77 -21.73 5.66
N ILE A 127 -3.46 -20.69 5.18
CA ILE A 127 -2.80 -19.44 4.87
C ILE A 127 -2.44 -18.67 6.16
N GLU A 128 -1.21 -18.28 6.26
CA GLU A 128 -0.72 -17.47 7.36
C GLU A 128 -1.00 -16.00 7.11
N VAL A 129 -1.64 -15.35 8.09
CA VAL A 129 -1.87 -13.90 8.10
C VAL A 129 -0.83 -13.25 9.00
N GLU A 130 -0.10 -12.27 8.47
CA GLU A 130 0.93 -11.57 9.25
C GLU A 130 0.29 -10.85 10.44
N SER A 131 0.79 -11.11 11.66
CA SER A 131 0.36 -10.40 12.86
C SER A 131 0.70 -8.91 12.75
N LEU A 132 -0.32 -8.06 12.88
CA LEU A 132 -0.17 -6.60 12.88
C LEU A 132 0.57 -6.12 14.13
N HIS A 133 0.31 -6.77 15.28
CA HIS A 133 1.02 -6.51 16.53
C HIS A 133 2.52 -6.77 16.39
N GLU A 134 2.91 -7.96 15.94
CA GLU A 134 4.33 -8.28 15.74
C GLU A 134 5.00 -7.36 14.72
N LYS A 135 4.29 -7.01 13.65
CA LYS A 135 4.76 -6.06 12.64
C LYS A 135 5.02 -4.68 13.25
N ALA A 136 4.11 -4.19 14.08
CA ALA A 136 4.27 -2.93 14.81
C ALA A 136 5.45 -2.99 15.78
N GLN A 137 5.57 -4.06 16.57
CA GLN A 137 6.70 -4.26 17.48
C GLN A 137 8.05 -4.28 16.77
N ARG A 138 8.16 -5.02 15.65
CA ARG A 138 9.40 -5.04 14.84
C ARG A 138 9.80 -3.65 14.36
N LYS A 139 8.82 -2.81 13.94
CA LYS A 139 9.09 -1.43 13.52
C LYS A 139 9.50 -0.53 14.69
N CYS A 140 8.87 -0.67 15.85
CA CYS A 140 9.28 0.04 17.08
C CYS A 140 10.71 -0.33 17.49
N ALA A 141 11.06 -1.61 17.43
CA ALA A 141 12.42 -2.07 17.71
C ALA A 141 13.46 -1.48 16.74
N GLN A 142 13.09 -1.22 15.48
CA GLN A 142 13.97 -0.54 14.51
C GLN A 142 14.22 0.93 14.91
N ILE A 143 13.22 1.65 15.43
CA ILE A 143 13.40 3.01 15.97
C ILE A 143 14.41 2.99 17.12
N VAL A 144 14.23 2.07 18.08
CA VAL A 144 15.14 1.91 19.24
C VAL A 144 16.56 1.57 18.78
N LYS A 145 16.70 0.69 17.78
CA LYS A 145 17.99 0.34 17.20
C LYS A 145 18.68 1.56 16.56
N LEU A 146 17.92 2.37 15.83
CA LEU A 146 18.44 3.61 15.23
C LEU A 146 18.87 4.61 16.31
N LYS A 147 18.04 4.83 17.35
CA LYS A 147 18.40 5.65 18.51
C LYS A 147 19.74 5.23 19.10
N ASN A 148 19.89 3.93 19.42
CA ASN A 148 21.10 3.39 20.04
C ASN A 148 22.33 3.52 19.11
N TYR A 149 22.14 3.47 17.80
CA TYR A 149 23.19 3.74 16.83
C TYR A 149 23.63 5.21 16.87
N ILE A 150 22.69 6.15 16.86
CA ILE A 150 22.96 7.61 16.88
C ILE A 150 23.71 8.00 18.17
N LEU A 151 23.29 7.48 19.33
CA LEU A 151 23.91 7.75 20.63
C LEU A 151 25.40 7.36 20.72
N ARG A 152 25.86 6.42 19.90
CA ARG A 152 27.27 5.96 19.87
C ARG A 152 28.16 6.80 18.95
N ARG A 153 27.59 7.78 18.26
CA ARG A 153 28.31 8.61 17.29
C ARG A 153 28.84 9.86 17.95
N SER A 154 30.08 10.22 17.62
CA SER A 154 30.71 11.47 18.07
C SER A 154 30.26 12.70 17.28
N LYS A 155 29.75 12.50 16.07
CA LYS A 155 29.21 13.56 15.19
C LYS A 155 27.89 13.11 14.63
N THR A 156 26.86 13.94 14.75
CA THR A 156 25.51 13.74 14.22
C THR A 156 25.29 14.63 12.99
N ASN A 157 24.38 14.19 12.11
CA ASN A 157 23.95 14.94 10.94
C ASN A 157 22.55 15.54 11.15
N ALA A 158 22.06 16.34 10.20
CA ALA A 158 20.77 17.02 10.30
C ALA A 158 19.59 16.06 10.52
N PHE A 159 19.56 14.90 9.84
CA PHE A 159 18.52 13.90 10.04
C PHE A 159 18.53 13.34 11.47
N GLU A 160 19.72 13.04 12.00
CA GLU A 160 19.90 12.48 13.34
C GLU A 160 19.49 13.47 14.44
N HIS A 161 19.72 14.79 14.23
CA HIS A 161 19.22 15.83 15.12
C HIS A 161 17.70 15.86 15.16
N LEU A 162 17.03 15.97 14.00
CA LEU A 162 15.58 15.96 13.92
C LEU A 162 14.97 14.65 14.46
N PHE A 163 15.61 13.52 14.18
CA PHE A 163 15.19 12.24 14.74
C PHE A 163 15.19 12.28 16.26
N TYR A 164 16.24 12.80 16.86
CA TYR A 164 16.38 12.83 18.31
C TYR A 164 15.34 13.74 19.00
N GLU A 165 14.91 14.81 18.33
CA GLU A 165 13.87 15.71 18.82
C GLU A 165 12.48 15.08 18.86
N CYS A 166 12.19 14.06 18.03
CA CYS A 166 10.84 13.55 17.84
C CYS A 166 10.66 12.05 18.10
N TYR A 167 11.75 11.25 18.21
CA TYR A 167 11.64 9.78 18.23
C TYR A 167 10.84 9.25 19.42
N GLU A 168 10.91 9.87 20.59
CA GLU A 168 10.19 9.42 21.80
C GLU A 168 8.69 9.46 21.58
N LYS A 169 8.16 10.58 21.08
CA LYS A 169 6.76 10.77 20.75
C LYS A 169 6.25 9.72 19.76
N PHE A 170 6.98 9.49 18.65
CA PHE A 170 6.58 8.52 17.64
C PHE A 170 6.76 7.07 18.15
N LEU A 171 7.73 6.80 18.97
CA LEU A 171 7.91 5.49 19.60
C LEU A 171 6.74 5.17 20.54
N GLU A 172 6.33 6.12 21.38
CA GLU A 172 5.18 5.98 22.27
C GLU A 172 3.88 5.72 21.49
N GLN A 173 3.62 6.47 20.44
CA GLN A 173 2.48 6.23 19.55
C GLN A 173 2.52 4.82 18.93
N GLY A 174 3.70 4.39 18.48
CA GLY A 174 3.89 3.05 17.91
C GLY A 174 3.66 1.93 18.93
N GLN A 175 4.12 2.11 20.16
CA GLN A 175 3.93 1.16 21.27
C GLN A 175 2.45 1.06 21.67
N LYS A 176 1.76 2.21 21.85
CA LYS A 176 0.34 2.25 22.13
C LYS A 176 -0.49 1.59 21.03
N SER A 177 -0.17 1.85 19.76
CA SER A 177 -0.80 1.15 18.63
C SER A 177 -0.58 -0.36 18.72
N ALA A 178 0.66 -0.81 18.98
CA ALA A 178 0.98 -2.23 19.11
C ALA A 178 0.21 -2.92 20.25
N GLU A 179 -0.02 -2.24 21.36
CA GLU A 179 -0.82 -2.74 22.50
C GLU A 179 -2.28 -2.96 22.08
N ILE A 180 -2.90 -1.97 21.41
CA ILE A 180 -4.28 -2.09 20.91
C ILE A 180 -4.38 -3.23 19.87
N LEU A 181 -3.41 -3.34 18.97
CA LEU A 181 -3.38 -4.42 17.98
C LEU A 181 -3.27 -5.80 18.65
N CYS A 182 -2.49 -5.94 19.71
CA CYS A 182 -2.38 -7.17 20.50
C CYS A 182 -3.74 -7.58 21.11
N GLU A 183 -4.45 -6.62 21.70
CA GLU A 183 -5.77 -6.86 22.28
C GLU A 183 -6.78 -7.32 21.22
N LEU A 184 -6.80 -6.68 20.05
CA LEU A 184 -7.68 -7.01 18.94
C LEU A 184 -7.39 -8.40 18.35
N GLU A 185 -6.12 -8.75 18.15
CA GLU A 185 -5.74 -10.08 17.66
C GLU A 185 -6.11 -11.19 18.66
N ASN A 186 -5.96 -10.94 19.96
CA ASN A 186 -6.35 -11.90 21.01
C ASN A 186 -7.87 -12.13 21.05
N SER A 187 -8.68 -11.14 20.69
CA SER A 187 -10.14 -11.26 20.64
C SER A 187 -10.64 -12.11 19.47
N LYS A 188 -9.82 -12.30 18.42
CA LYS A 188 -10.14 -13.07 17.19
C LYS A 188 -11.45 -12.66 16.50
N THR A 189 -11.82 -11.40 16.60
CA THR A 189 -13.09 -10.89 16.07
C THR A 189 -13.00 -10.47 14.60
N SER A 190 -11.80 -10.12 14.13
CA SER A 190 -11.59 -9.69 12.75
C SER A 190 -11.35 -10.88 11.82
N VAL A 191 -12.05 -10.90 10.68
CA VAL A 191 -11.93 -11.95 9.66
C VAL A 191 -11.00 -11.47 8.56
N PRO A 192 -9.90 -12.18 8.27
CA PRO A 192 -8.99 -11.80 7.21
C PRO A 192 -9.58 -12.08 5.83
N ILE A 193 -9.21 -11.25 4.85
CA ILE A 193 -9.50 -11.42 3.43
C ILE A 193 -8.22 -11.20 2.62
N TYR A 194 -8.26 -11.37 1.29
CA TYR A 194 -7.19 -10.80 0.47
C TYR A 194 -7.31 -9.27 0.47
N CYS A 195 -6.22 -8.58 0.78
CA CYS A 195 -6.10 -7.14 0.73
C CYS A 195 -5.30 -6.72 -0.49
N HIS A 196 -5.54 -5.53 -1.02
CA HIS A 196 -4.77 -4.95 -2.13
C HIS A 196 -3.29 -4.77 -1.76
N GLY A 197 -3.02 -4.37 -0.51
CA GLY A 197 -1.68 -4.27 0.08
C GLY A 197 -0.90 -3.00 -0.28
N ALA A 198 -1.41 -2.19 -1.22
CA ALA A 198 -0.84 -0.89 -1.58
C ALA A 198 -1.90 0.08 -2.11
N PHE A 199 -3.10 0.08 -1.53
CA PHE A 199 -4.18 0.94 -1.99
C PHE A 199 -3.88 2.42 -1.64
N ASN A 200 -3.67 3.24 -2.67
CA ASN A 200 -3.37 4.67 -2.54
C ASN A 200 -3.76 5.42 -3.82
N GLN A 201 -3.58 6.75 -3.86
CA GLN A 201 -3.98 7.60 -4.99
C GLN A 201 -3.40 7.18 -6.36
N HIS A 202 -2.28 6.49 -6.41
CA HIS A 202 -1.65 6.04 -7.66
C HIS A 202 -2.18 4.69 -8.14
N ASN A 203 -2.85 3.95 -7.24
CA ASN A 203 -3.33 2.60 -7.49
C ASN A 203 -4.86 2.53 -7.57
N VAL A 204 -5.50 3.67 -7.78
CA VAL A 204 -6.90 3.79 -8.15
C VAL A 204 -7.06 4.83 -9.25
N VAL A 205 -7.70 4.46 -10.36
CA VAL A 205 -7.80 5.30 -11.55
C VAL A 205 -9.25 5.58 -11.92
N TYR A 206 -9.52 6.80 -12.37
CA TYR A 206 -10.80 7.19 -12.96
C TYR A 206 -10.75 6.98 -14.47
N THR A 207 -11.56 6.07 -14.97
CA THR A 207 -11.60 5.67 -16.38
C THR A 207 -12.46 6.59 -17.22
N GLN A 208 -12.32 6.52 -18.54
CA GLN A 208 -13.20 7.22 -19.49
C GLN A 208 -14.67 6.77 -19.39
N SER A 209 -14.93 5.56 -18.88
CA SER A 209 -16.29 5.07 -18.62
C SER A 209 -16.92 5.63 -17.33
N GLY A 210 -16.26 6.57 -16.64
CA GLY A 210 -16.80 7.21 -15.44
C GLY A 210 -16.71 6.33 -14.18
N ARG A 211 -15.81 5.34 -14.13
CA ARG A 211 -15.66 4.43 -13.00
C ARG A 211 -14.30 4.54 -12.35
N TRP A 212 -14.28 4.41 -11.03
CA TRP A 212 -13.06 4.25 -10.25
C TRP A 212 -12.67 2.78 -10.20
N LEU A 213 -11.44 2.46 -10.62
CA LEU A 213 -10.93 1.10 -10.67
C LEU A 213 -9.62 0.98 -9.88
N PRO A 214 -9.51 0.01 -8.96
CA PRO A 214 -8.24 -0.40 -8.38
C PRO A 214 -7.34 -1.00 -9.44
N VAL A 215 -6.02 -0.72 -9.35
CA VAL A 215 -4.97 -1.23 -10.25
C VAL A 215 -3.69 -1.56 -9.46
N ASN A 216 -2.79 -2.34 -10.03
CA ASN A 216 -1.50 -2.70 -9.45
C ASN A 216 -1.60 -3.60 -8.19
N PHE A 217 -2.19 -4.77 -8.39
CA PHE A 217 -2.44 -5.76 -7.34
C PHE A 217 -1.22 -6.65 -6.97
N GLU A 218 0.00 -6.35 -7.43
CA GLU A 218 1.18 -7.20 -7.23
C GLU A 218 1.54 -7.41 -5.76
N THR A 219 1.08 -6.50 -4.89
CA THR A 219 1.29 -6.56 -3.44
C THR A 219 0.16 -7.24 -2.67
N MET A 220 -0.85 -7.75 -3.38
CA MET A 220 -1.98 -8.45 -2.76
C MET A 220 -1.51 -9.55 -1.81
N HIS A 221 -2.13 -9.60 -0.64
CA HIS A 221 -1.80 -10.56 0.42
C HIS A 221 -3.01 -10.79 1.34
N PRO A 222 -3.05 -11.90 2.08
CA PRO A 222 -4.02 -12.09 3.15
C PRO A 222 -3.81 -11.08 4.27
N GLY A 223 -4.89 -10.47 4.75
CA GLY A 223 -4.82 -9.44 5.78
C GLY A 223 -6.21 -8.93 6.18
N TYR A 224 -6.25 -7.79 6.83
CA TYR A 224 -7.50 -7.18 7.27
C TYR A 224 -7.82 -5.98 6.37
N PRO A 225 -9.08 -5.83 5.89
CA PRO A 225 -9.47 -4.74 4.97
C PRO A 225 -9.18 -3.35 5.51
N GLU A 226 -9.18 -3.18 6.84
CA GLU A 226 -8.84 -1.93 7.51
C GLU A 226 -7.40 -1.49 7.23
N THR A 227 -6.50 -2.41 6.87
CA THR A 227 -5.11 -2.07 6.53
C THR A 227 -5.02 -1.29 5.21
N ASP A 228 -5.82 -1.65 4.20
CA ASP A 228 -5.91 -0.92 2.95
C ASP A 228 -6.60 0.44 3.15
N LEU A 229 -7.68 0.48 3.96
CA LEU A 229 -8.37 1.73 4.28
C LEU A 229 -7.47 2.68 5.05
N ALA A 230 -6.73 2.20 6.06
CA ALA A 230 -5.77 3.00 6.81
C ALA A 230 -4.65 3.54 5.92
N GLU A 231 -4.11 2.74 5.00
CA GLU A 231 -3.09 3.21 4.03
C GLU A 231 -3.66 4.30 3.13
N TYR A 232 -4.87 4.14 2.61
CA TYR A 232 -5.54 5.12 1.77
C TYR A 232 -5.81 6.42 2.53
N MET A 233 -6.47 6.34 3.68
CA MET A 233 -6.75 7.50 4.54
C MET A 233 -5.46 8.25 4.90
N ARG A 234 -4.46 7.54 5.40
CA ARG A 234 -3.18 8.15 5.78
C ARG A 234 -2.55 8.92 4.61
N LYS A 235 -2.58 8.37 3.38
CA LYS A 235 -2.01 9.02 2.19
C LYS A 235 -2.75 10.30 1.82
N MET A 236 -4.08 10.31 1.95
CA MET A 236 -4.90 11.49 1.70
C MET A 236 -4.70 12.54 2.81
N LEU A 237 -4.76 12.12 4.07
CA LEU A 237 -4.62 13.01 5.23
C LEU A 237 -3.23 13.66 5.32
N GLU A 238 -2.15 12.92 5.03
CA GLU A 238 -0.79 13.49 4.96
C GLU A 238 -0.63 14.62 3.93
N LYS A 239 -1.50 14.68 2.92
CA LYS A 239 -1.51 15.73 1.89
C LYS A 239 -2.48 16.86 2.21
N ASN A 240 -3.46 16.60 3.06
CA ASN A 240 -4.52 17.51 3.42
C ASN A 240 -4.44 17.90 4.90
N HIS A 241 -3.23 18.04 5.46
CA HIS A 241 -3.01 18.58 6.80
C HIS A 241 -3.83 17.88 7.90
N TRP A 242 -4.13 16.57 7.74
CA TRP A 242 -4.95 15.80 8.67
C TRP A 242 -6.35 16.37 8.92
N ASP A 243 -6.90 17.08 7.90
CA ASP A 243 -8.22 17.67 7.96
C ASP A 243 -9.31 16.61 8.23
N THR A 244 -10.09 16.83 9.30
CA THR A 244 -11.18 15.95 9.71
C THR A 244 -12.27 15.83 8.65
N ALA A 245 -12.58 16.90 7.92
CA ALA A 245 -13.59 16.87 6.86
C ALA A 245 -13.17 15.94 5.69
N VAL A 246 -11.87 15.85 5.41
CA VAL A 246 -11.33 14.88 4.44
C VAL A 246 -11.46 13.45 4.96
N ALA A 247 -11.16 13.23 6.25
CA ALA A 247 -11.30 11.92 6.87
C ALA A 247 -12.76 11.45 6.86
N ASP A 248 -13.68 12.30 7.28
CA ASP A 248 -15.12 12.02 7.29
C ASP A 248 -15.63 11.71 5.88
N ALA A 249 -15.23 12.50 4.89
CA ALA A 249 -15.64 12.25 3.49
C ALA A 249 -15.17 10.88 2.97
N ILE A 250 -14.00 10.41 3.36
CA ILE A 250 -13.47 9.08 3.01
C ILE A 250 -14.23 7.99 3.77
N LEU A 251 -14.40 8.14 5.09
CA LEU A 251 -15.09 7.18 5.93
C LEU A 251 -16.56 7.01 5.55
N ASP A 252 -17.29 8.13 5.40
CA ASP A 252 -18.70 8.11 4.98
C ASP A 252 -18.88 7.42 3.63
N SER A 253 -17.98 7.72 2.69
CA SER A 253 -18.01 7.09 1.37
C SER A 253 -17.70 5.59 1.42
N TYR A 254 -16.78 5.15 2.28
CA TYR A 254 -16.52 3.74 2.53
C TYR A 254 -17.73 3.07 3.19
N CYS A 255 -18.23 3.65 4.27
CA CYS A 255 -19.33 3.12 5.07
C CYS A 255 -20.67 3.09 4.31
N SER A 256 -20.83 3.96 3.30
CA SER A 256 -22.01 3.90 2.41
C SER A 256 -22.09 2.60 1.57
N VAL A 257 -20.98 1.84 1.48
CA VAL A 257 -20.87 0.60 0.70
C VAL A 257 -20.55 -0.61 1.58
N ARG A 258 -19.69 -0.44 2.59
CA ARG A 258 -19.29 -1.47 3.55
C ARG A 258 -19.23 -0.86 4.94
N SER A 259 -20.07 -1.33 5.86
CA SER A 259 -20.07 -0.89 7.23
C SER A 259 -18.79 -1.31 7.98
N LEU A 260 -18.37 -0.48 8.92
CA LEU A 260 -17.35 -0.80 9.91
C LEU A 260 -18.04 -0.96 11.25
N ASP A 261 -17.84 -2.10 11.92
CA ASP A 261 -18.27 -2.30 13.29
C ASP A 261 -17.25 -1.68 14.27
N ASP A 262 -17.55 -1.72 15.56
CA ASP A 262 -16.69 -1.13 16.60
C ASP A 262 -15.29 -1.73 16.61
N THR A 263 -15.15 -3.03 16.31
CA THR A 263 -13.86 -3.72 16.21
C THR A 263 -13.06 -3.22 15.02
N SER A 264 -13.69 -3.11 13.86
CA SER A 264 -13.08 -2.56 12.63
C SER A 264 -12.66 -1.10 12.81
N MET A 265 -13.50 -0.29 13.48
CA MET A 265 -13.15 1.10 13.79
C MET A 265 -11.97 1.19 14.74
N ARG A 266 -11.95 0.37 15.80
CA ARG A 266 -10.82 0.33 16.74
C ARG A 266 -9.53 -0.15 16.07
N LEU A 267 -9.62 -1.11 15.14
CA LEU A 267 -8.48 -1.54 14.32
C LEU A 267 -7.98 -0.41 13.42
N LEU A 268 -8.87 0.28 12.72
CA LEU A 268 -8.54 1.42 11.88
C LEU A 268 -7.85 2.53 12.68
N GLN A 269 -8.35 2.85 13.88
CA GLN A 269 -7.74 3.83 14.79
C GLN A 269 -6.33 3.43 15.20
N ALA A 270 -6.12 2.16 15.58
CA ALA A 270 -4.80 1.65 15.95
C ALA A 270 -3.81 1.77 14.78
N LEU A 271 -4.26 1.45 13.55
CA LEU A 271 -3.46 1.55 12.33
C LEU A 271 -3.10 3.00 11.97
N LEU A 272 -4.02 3.96 12.15
CA LEU A 272 -3.78 5.38 11.92
C LEU A 272 -2.91 6.02 13.03
N LEU A 273 -3.00 5.50 14.27
CA LEU A 273 -2.13 5.89 15.38
C LEU A 273 -0.68 5.45 15.13
N PHE A 274 -0.47 4.32 14.45
CA PHE A 274 0.88 3.83 14.17
C PHE A 274 1.65 4.82 13.27
N PRO A 275 2.88 5.24 13.63
CA PRO A 275 3.64 6.27 12.91
C PRO A 275 4.36 5.70 11.67
N GLU A 276 3.61 5.17 10.72
CA GLU A 276 4.11 4.44 9.55
C GLU A 276 5.13 5.23 8.73
N LYS A 277 4.88 6.53 8.49
CA LYS A 277 5.78 7.39 7.70
C LYS A 277 7.10 7.62 8.42
N PHE A 278 7.07 7.80 9.74
CA PHE A 278 8.28 7.92 10.54
C PHE A 278 9.11 6.64 10.51
N CYS A 279 8.48 5.49 10.70
CA CYS A 279 9.15 4.19 10.61
C CYS A 279 9.78 3.95 9.22
N LYS A 280 9.08 4.32 8.13
CA LYS A 280 9.62 4.24 6.76
C LYS A 280 10.86 5.12 6.57
N LEU A 281 10.86 6.34 7.10
CA LEU A 281 12.03 7.24 7.06
C LEU A 281 13.21 6.68 7.86
N CYS A 282 12.95 6.18 9.08
CA CYS A 282 13.97 5.54 9.92
C CYS A 282 14.61 4.32 9.25
N ASN A 283 13.77 3.48 8.63
CA ASN A 283 14.25 2.29 7.91
C ASN A 283 15.07 2.67 6.66
N HIS A 284 14.60 3.66 5.89
CA HIS A 284 15.33 4.16 4.73
C HIS A 284 16.70 4.72 5.15
N TYR A 285 16.73 5.55 6.18
CA TYR A 285 17.98 6.08 6.73
C TYR A 285 18.91 4.97 7.22
N SER A 286 18.39 3.97 7.93
CA SER A 286 19.18 2.85 8.47
C SER A 286 19.83 2.00 7.37
N ASN A 287 19.17 1.86 6.22
CA ASN A 287 19.62 1.04 5.08
C ASN A 287 20.42 1.84 4.04
N SER A 288 20.44 3.17 4.13
CA SER A 288 21.24 4.03 3.24
C SER A 288 22.73 4.00 3.62
N ARG A 289 23.60 4.35 2.65
CA ARG A 289 25.02 4.61 2.93
C ARG A 289 25.13 5.88 3.76
N LYS A 290 25.41 5.74 5.06
CA LYS A 290 25.39 6.82 6.07
C LYS A 290 26.44 7.92 5.89
N SER A 291 27.33 7.79 4.90
CA SER A 291 28.28 8.84 4.53
C SER A 291 27.63 10.02 3.78
N TRP A 292 26.42 9.84 3.27
CA TRP A 292 25.66 10.88 2.59
C TRP A 292 24.20 10.84 3.03
N VAL A 293 23.78 11.85 3.77
CA VAL A 293 22.36 12.06 4.10
C VAL A 293 21.74 12.80 2.92
N CYS A 294 20.66 12.27 2.38
CA CYS A 294 19.91 12.93 1.34
C CYS A 294 19.09 14.08 1.96
N ASP A 295 19.29 15.33 1.51
CA ASP A 295 18.53 16.50 1.98
C ASP A 295 17.02 16.24 1.90
N ARG A 296 16.56 15.52 0.89
CA ARG A 296 15.18 15.10 0.75
C ARG A 296 14.63 14.28 1.94
N ASP A 297 15.45 13.50 2.63
CA ASP A 297 14.99 12.73 3.79
C ASP A 297 14.95 13.60 5.05
N VAL A 298 15.84 14.58 5.15
CA VAL A 298 15.79 15.62 6.17
C VAL A 298 14.52 16.46 6.01
N ASP A 299 14.22 16.94 4.80
CA ASP A 299 13.02 17.72 4.50
C ASP A 299 11.73 16.95 4.82
N LYS A 300 11.69 15.67 4.47
CA LYS A 300 10.52 14.81 4.78
C LYS A 300 10.32 14.61 6.28
N LEU A 301 11.41 14.48 7.04
CA LEU A 301 11.32 14.34 8.50
C LEU A 301 10.88 15.66 9.12
N ALA A 302 11.44 16.79 8.69
CA ALA A 302 11.04 18.12 9.13
C ALA A 302 9.54 18.38 8.85
N GLN A 303 9.06 18.07 7.66
CA GLN A 303 7.64 18.16 7.31
C GLN A 303 6.76 17.26 8.19
N LEU A 304 7.22 16.05 8.49
CA LEU A 304 6.48 15.13 9.36
C LEU A 304 6.35 15.69 10.79
N ILE A 305 7.41 16.30 11.32
CA ILE A 305 7.41 16.97 12.64
C ILE A 305 6.45 18.16 12.62
N GLN A 306 6.50 18.97 11.58
CA GLN A 306 5.62 20.13 11.43
C GLN A 306 4.13 19.76 11.46
N LEU A 307 3.76 18.67 10.77
CA LEU A 307 2.37 18.18 10.69
C LEU A 307 1.97 17.28 11.89
N SER A 308 2.85 17.08 12.86
CA SER A 308 2.56 16.16 13.96
C SER A 308 1.47 16.65 14.90
N GLY A 309 1.31 17.97 15.08
CA GLY A 309 0.25 18.58 15.88
C GLY A 309 -1.14 18.34 15.27
N GLU A 310 -1.31 18.67 13.99
CA GLU A 310 -2.55 18.44 13.24
C GLU A 310 -2.96 16.95 13.26
N ARG A 311 -1.98 16.07 13.09
CA ARG A 311 -2.21 14.62 13.19
C ARG A 311 -2.68 14.20 14.58
N GLU A 312 -2.13 14.75 15.65
CA GLU A 312 -2.56 14.45 17.02
C GLU A 312 -3.97 14.95 17.31
N GLU A 313 -4.29 16.16 16.90
CA GLU A 313 -5.65 16.71 17.02
C GLU A 313 -6.66 15.79 16.32
N TYR A 314 -6.36 15.35 15.10
CA TYR A 314 -7.19 14.40 14.38
C TYR A 314 -7.33 13.06 15.14
N LEU A 315 -6.24 12.49 15.63
CA LEU A 315 -6.27 11.21 16.34
C LEU A 315 -7.06 11.33 17.67
N HIS A 316 -6.97 12.46 18.36
CA HIS A 316 -7.79 12.71 19.56
C HIS A 316 -9.28 12.80 19.20
N ALA A 317 -9.64 13.50 18.13
CA ALA A 317 -11.02 13.56 17.67
C ALA A 317 -11.56 12.17 17.28
N LEU A 318 -10.75 11.37 16.57
CA LEU A 318 -11.12 10.01 16.18
C LEU A 318 -11.34 9.07 17.39
N HIS A 319 -10.59 9.24 18.48
CA HIS A 319 -10.77 8.48 19.71
C HIS A 319 -12.02 8.89 20.51
N ALA A 320 -12.50 10.11 20.33
CA ALA A 320 -13.69 10.60 21.04
C ALA A 320 -15.01 10.10 20.41
N ILE A 321 -14.96 9.47 19.24
CA ILE A 321 -16.13 8.96 18.49
C ILE A 321 -16.46 7.51 18.89
N VAL A 322 -15.57 6.81 19.58
CA VAL A 322 -15.71 5.44 20.07
C VAL A 322 -15.66 5.40 21.60
#